data_721cf5c1eb8c5f3b47f064d7d8b3dff4
#
_entry.id   721cf5c1eb8c5f3b47f064d7d8b3dff4
#
_cell.length_a   1.000
_cell.length_b   1.000
_cell.length_c   1.000
_cell.angle_alpha   90.00
_cell.angle_beta   90.00
_cell.angle_gamma   90.00
#
_symmetry.space_group_name_H-M   'P 1'
#
loop_
_entity.id
_entity.type
_entity.pdbx_description
1 polymer ?
#
loop_
_entity_poly.entity_id
_entity_poly.type
_entity_poly.pdbx_seq_one_letter_code
_entity_poly.pdbx_strand_id
1 'polypeptide(L)'
;MSWTKSISTLFFMGISTLLSAQVAADSELYKTLQSKDSILFDAAFNRCDPDTLESIFTEDFEFYHDKGGITDSRDAFLQPLRDNCAERDPSAPQYSKRILIKGSLEVYPLYKNGELYGAIQHGVHRFEFLNDKNEYQRGDIAKFTHVWVLQDGRWKVKRELSYDHHLQTE
;
A
#
# COMPACT_ATOMS: atom_id res chain seq x y z
N MET A 1 -51.31 -44.15 34.92
CA MET A 1 -49.90 -43.72 35.08
C MET A 1 -49.44 -43.10 33.77
N SER A 2 -49.42 -41.77 33.70
CA SER A 2 -49.04 -41.04 32.50
C SER A 2 -47.58 -40.55 32.68
N TRP A 3 -46.68 -40.95 31.80
CA TRP A 3 -45.29 -40.52 31.79
C TRP A 3 -45.15 -39.37 30.82
N THR A 4 -44.99 -38.17 31.34
CA THR A 4 -44.59 -36.97 30.55
C THR A 4 -43.08 -36.99 30.31
N LYS A 5 -42.65 -37.15 29.06
CA LYS A 5 -41.25 -36.98 28.67
C LYS A 5 -40.94 -35.50 28.50
N SER A 6 -40.12 -34.95 29.37
CA SER A 6 -39.53 -33.61 29.16
C SER A 6 -38.46 -33.69 28.10
N ILE A 7 -38.64 -32.94 27.01
CA ILE A 7 -37.63 -32.72 25.98
C ILE A 7 -36.86 -31.45 26.36
N SER A 8 -35.62 -31.63 26.78
CA SER A 8 -34.70 -30.51 27.07
C SER A 8 -34.05 -30.06 25.77
N THR A 9 -34.47 -28.91 25.23
CA THR A 9 -33.88 -28.33 24.03
C THR A 9 -32.62 -27.58 24.43
N LEU A 10 -31.44 -28.14 24.13
CA LEU A 10 -30.18 -27.43 24.26
C LEU A 10 -30.08 -26.39 23.13
N PHE A 11 -30.12 -25.11 23.53
CA PHE A 11 -29.88 -23.98 22.65
C PHE A 11 -28.37 -23.81 22.49
N PHE A 12 -27.82 -24.25 21.34
CA PHE A 12 -26.41 -24.01 20.97
C PHE A 12 -26.28 -22.56 20.52
N MET A 13 -25.83 -21.70 21.42
CA MET A 13 -25.50 -20.31 21.11
C MET A 13 -24.17 -20.30 20.36
N GLY A 14 -24.22 -20.32 19.04
CA GLY A 14 -23.04 -20.20 18.17
C GLY A 14 -22.42 -18.82 18.35
N ILE A 15 -21.23 -18.77 18.96
CA ILE A 15 -20.42 -17.57 19.01
C ILE A 15 -19.87 -17.36 17.58
N SER A 16 -20.51 -16.47 16.81
CA SER A 16 -19.96 -15.98 15.55
C SER A 16 -18.78 -15.09 15.88
N THR A 17 -17.57 -15.63 15.82
CA THR A 17 -16.37 -14.81 15.80
C THR A 17 -16.37 -14.02 14.51
N LEU A 18 -16.53 -12.71 14.57
CA LEU A 18 -16.30 -11.80 13.46
C LEU A 18 -14.81 -11.89 13.12
N LEU A 19 -14.45 -12.73 12.16
CA LEU A 19 -13.12 -12.76 11.57
C LEU A 19 -12.95 -11.45 10.80
N SER A 20 -12.25 -10.50 11.39
CA SER A 20 -11.80 -9.32 10.66
C SER A 20 -10.82 -9.80 9.57
N ALA A 21 -11.12 -9.50 8.31
CA ALA A 21 -10.20 -9.80 7.21
C ALA A 21 -8.93 -8.92 7.29
N GLN A 22 -9.03 -7.76 7.93
CA GLN A 22 -7.92 -6.84 8.19
C GLN A 22 -7.08 -7.33 9.37
N VAL A 23 -5.76 -7.32 9.23
CA VAL A 23 -4.87 -7.66 10.35
C VAL A 23 -4.70 -6.47 11.30
N ALA A 24 -4.45 -6.76 12.57
CA ALA A 24 -4.18 -5.73 13.58
C ALA A 24 -2.88 -4.97 13.27
N ALA A 25 -2.83 -3.67 13.62
CA ALA A 25 -1.69 -2.80 13.34
C ALA A 25 -0.39 -3.21 14.08
N ASP A 26 -0.49 -4.00 15.12
CA ASP A 26 0.65 -4.56 15.86
C ASP A 26 1.12 -5.92 15.33
N SER A 27 0.43 -6.50 14.33
CA SER A 27 0.83 -7.77 13.71
C SER A 27 2.14 -7.64 12.92
N GLU A 28 2.88 -8.74 12.82
CA GLU A 28 4.14 -8.77 12.05
C GLU A 28 3.92 -8.48 10.57
N LEU A 29 2.83 -8.96 9.97
CA LEU A 29 2.50 -8.68 8.57
C LEU A 29 2.26 -7.18 8.34
N TYR A 30 1.48 -6.53 9.21
CA TYR A 30 1.23 -5.09 9.12
C TYR A 30 2.54 -4.29 9.20
N LYS A 31 3.36 -4.54 10.22
CA LYS A 31 4.65 -3.85 10.42
C LYS A 31 5.60 -4.07 9.24
N THR A 32 5.64 -5.30 8.72
CA THR A 32 6.47 -5.63 7.56
C THR A 32 6.06 -4.81 6.34
N LEU A 33 4.77 -4.79 5.99
CA LEU A 33 4.30 -4.06 4.82
C LEU A 33 4.33 -2.54 5.02
N GLN A 34 4.10 -2.03 6.22
CA GLN A 34 4.32 -0.63 6.55
C GLN A 34 5.79 -0.21 6.33
N SER A 35 6.74 -1.04 6.76
CA SER A 35 8.17 -0.81 6.51
C SER A 35 8.50 -0.84 5.02
N LYS A 36 7.92 -1.78 4.26
CA LYS A 36 8.10 -1.86 2.81
C LYS A 36 7.53 -0.66 2.07
N ASP A 37 6.33 -0.19 2.44
CA ASP A 37 5.75 1.07 1.95
C ASP A 37 6.70 2.25 2.19
N SER A 38 7.25 2.34 3.40
CA SER A 38 8.19 3.40 3.75
C SER A 38 9.47 3.36 2.89
N ILE A 39 10.04 2.17 2.66
CA ILE A 39 11.22 1.99 1.80
C ILE A 39 10.92 2.35 0.35
N LEU A 40 9.77 1.93 -0.18
CA LEU A 40 9.32 2.22 -1.53
C LEU A 40 9.25 3.73 -1.76
N PHE A 41 8.52 4.44 -0.91
CA PHE A 41 8.34 5.88 -1.07
C PHE A 41 9.59 6.70 -0.72
N ASP A 42 10.43 6.22 0.20
CA ASP A 42 11.74 6.81 0.44
C ASP A 42 12.64 6.71 -0.79
N ALA A 43 12.67 5.56 -1.45
CA ALA A 43 13.42 5.35 -2.68
C ALA A 43 12.90 6.25 -3.83
N ALA A 44 11.57 6.34 -3.99
CA ALA A 44 10.96 7.12 -5.05
C ALA A 44 11.10 8.63 -4.86
N PHE A 45 10.81 9.12 -3.66
CA PHE A 45 10.68 10.56 -3.41
C PHE A 45 11.91 11.18 -2.76
N ASN A 46 12.60 10.46 -1.86
CA ASN A 46 13.67 11.04 -1.07
C ASN A 46 15.06 10.79 -1.66
N ARG A 47 15.37 9.55 -1.98
CA ARG A 47 16.73 9.17 -2.38
C ARG A 47 16.95 9.15 -3.88
N CYS A 48 15.86 9.16 -4.69
CA CYS A 48 15.97 8.97 -6.13
C CYS A 48 16.75 7.67 -6.44
N ASP A 49 16.22 6.55 -5.97
CA ASP A 49 16.89 5.24 -5.99
C ASP A 49 16.05 4.22 -6.79
N PRO A 50 16.11 4.28 -8.13
CA PRO A 50 15.35 3.41 -9.01
C PRO A 50 15.74 1.93 -8.87
N ASP A 51 16.96 1.61 -8.45
CA ASP A 51 17.42 0.23 -8.29
C ASP A 51 16.72 -0.44 -7.09
N THR A 52 16.55 0.29 -5.98
CA THR A 52 15.73 -0.17 -4.86
C THR A 52 14.28 -0.43 -5.30
N LEU A 53 13.69 0.47 -6.09
CA LEU A 53 12.32 0.29 -6.61
C LEU A 53 12.23 -0.93 -7.53
N GLU A 54 13.19 -1.13 -8.45
CA GLU A 54 13.23 -2.30 -9.31
C GLU A 54 13.27 -3.60 -8.49
N SER A 55 14.01 -3.60 -7.39
CA SER A 55 14.06 -4.76 -6.49
C SER A 55 12.76 -5.05 -5.75
N ILE A 56 11.91 -4.02 -5.53
CA ILE A 56 10.64 -4.13 -4.83
C ILE A 56 9.50 -4.53 -5.77
N PHE A 57 9.52 -4.12 -7.03
CA PHE A 57 8.48 -4.44 -7.99
C PHE A 57 8.68 -5.84 -8.61
N THR A 58 7.56 -6.48 -8.99
CA THR A 58 7.61 -7.68 -9.83
C THR A 58 7.96 -7.30 -11.28
N GLU A 59 8.41 -8.26 -12.10
CA GLU A 59 8.68 -8.03 -13.52
C GLU A 59 7.42 -7.60 -14.29
N ASP A 60 6.27 -8.18 -13.92
CA ASP A 60 4.95 -7.89 -14.47
C ASP A 60 4.18 -6.83 -13.66
N PHE A 61 4.90 -5.89 -13.04
CA PHE A 61 4.32 -4.78 -12.31
C PHE A 61 3.47 -3.89 -13.21
N GLU A 62 2.34 -3.43 -12.69
CA GLU A 62 1.48 -2.43 -13.33
C GLU A 62 1.10 -1.34 -12.34
N PHE A 63 1.02 -0.10 -12.83
CA PHE A 63 0.57 1.07 -12.09
C PHE A 63 -0.68 1.66 -12.71
N TYR A 64 -1.70 1.90 -11.90
CA TYR A 64 -2.97 2.49 -12.29
C TYR A 64 -3.18 3.83 -11.59
N HIS A 65 -3.34 4.89 -12.36
CA HIS A 65 -3.48 6.24 -11.82
C HIS A 65 -4.74 6.91 -12.40
N ASP A 66 -5.61 7.44 -11.57
CA ASP A 66 -6.90 8.02 -11.98
C ASP A 66 -6.77 9.23 -12.92
N LYS A 67 -5.68 10.00 -12.80
CA LYS A 67 -5.37 11.15 -13.67
C LYS A 67 -4.35 10.82 -14.76
N GLY A 68 -3.48 9.85 -14.54
CA GLY A 68 -2.35 9.50 -15.43
C GLY A 68 -2.59 8.27 -16.31
N GLY A 69 -3.65 7.51 -16.06
CA GLY A 69 -3.94 6.26 -16.77
C GLY A 69 -3.11 5.08 -16.28
N ILE A 70 -2.88 4.11 -17.16
CA ILE A 70 -2.14 2.89 -16.84
C ILE A 70 -0.69 2.99 -17.32
N THR A 71 0.25 2.49 -16.48
CA THR A 71 1.60 2.12 -16.87
C THR A 71 1.72 0.61 -16.72
N ASP A 72 1.86 -0.11 -17.81
CA ASP A 72 1.65 -1.54 -17.93
C ASP A 72 2.92 -2.38 -17.79
N SER A 73 4.04 -1.77 -17.41
CA SER A 73 5.28 -2.49 -17.13
C SER A 73 6.16 -1.77 -16.11
N ARG A 74 6.95 -2.55 -15.37
CA ARG A 74 7.94 -2.03 -14.41
C ARG A 74 8.93 -1.08 -15.11
N ASP A 75 9.42 -1.44 -16.27
CA ASP A 75 10.43 -0.65 -16.98
C ASP A 75 9.85 0.69 -17.46
N ALA A 76 8.63 0.70 -17.99
CA ALA A 76 7.94 1.93 -18.38
C ALA A 76 7.68 2.84 -17.18
N PHE A 77 7.43 2.27 -15.99
CA PHE A 77 7.28 3.04 -14.76
C PHE A 77 8.61 3.62 -14.25
N LEU A 78 9.69 2.85 -14.32
CA LEU A 78 10.99 3.25 -13.77
C LEU A 78 11.78 4.16 -14.70
N GLN A 79 11.59 4.09 -16.02
CA GLN A 79 12.41 4.85 -16.98
C GLN A 79 12.35 6.37 -16.75
N PRO A 80 11.18 7.01 -16.60
CA PRO A 80 11.11 8.45 -16.30
C PRO A 80 11.80 8.82 -14.98
N LEU A 81 11.73 7.93 -13.99
CA LEU A 81 12.40 8.15 -12.71
C LEU A 81 13.92 8.08 -12.84
N ARG A 82 14.44 7.08 -13.60
CA ARG A 82 15.88 6.96 -13.89
C ARG A 82 16.42 8.21 -14.61
N ASP A 83 15.70 8.71 -15.61
CA ASP A 83 16.08 9.90 -16.35
C ASP A 83 16.11 11.14 -15.42
N ASN A 84 15.05 11.36 -14.66
CA ASN A 84 14.98 12.46 -13.70
C ASN A 84 16.05 12.37 -12.61
N CYS A 85 16.35 11.16 -12.10
CA CYS A 85 17.37 10.96 -11.09
C CYS A 85 18.79 11.21 -11.62
N ALA A 86 19.06 10.87 -12.89
CA ALA A 86 20.37 11.10 -13.51
C ALA A 86 20.68 12.60 -13.66
N GLU A 87 19.65 13.42 -13.87
CA GLU A 87 19.77 14.87 -14.04
C GLU A 87 19.68 15.67 -12.73
N ARG A 88 19.33 15.02 -11.63
CA ARG A 88 19.10 15.69 -10.36
C ARG A 88 20.40 16.13 -9.68
N ASP A 89 20.45 17.39 -9.23
CA ASP A 89 21.46 17.85 -8.27
C ASP A 89 21.20 17.24 -6.88
N PRO A 90 22.11 16.41 -6.34
CA PRO A 90 21.93 15.78 -5.04
C PRO A 90 21.82 16.76 -3.86
N SER A 91 22.29 17.99 -4.04
CA SER A 91 22.21 19.06 -3.02
C SER A 91 20.91 19.85 -3.07
N ALA A 92 20.14 19.72 -4.17
CA ALA A 92 18.87 20.41 -4.31
C ALA A 92 17.80 19.80 -3.41
N PRO A 93 16.86 20.59 -2.87
CA PRO A 93 15.73 20.07 -2.13
C PRO A 93 14.85 19.20 -3.06
N GLN A 94 14.16 18.23 -2.47
CA GLN A 94 13.25 17.38 -3.20
C GLN A 94 12.10 18.18 -3.79
N TYR A 95 11.77 17.93 -5.06
CA TYR A 95 10.64 18.59 -5.71
C TYR A 95 9.30 18.25 -5.06
N SER A 96 9.13 17.03 -4.59
CA SER A 96 7.88 16.57 -3.98
C SER A 96 8.13 15.68 -2.76
N LYS A 97 7.15 15.65 -1.85
CA LYS A 97 7.10 14.76 -0.69
C LYS A 97 5.81 13.98 -0.70
N ARG A 98 5.89 12.72 -0.33
CA ARG A 98 4.72 11.89 -0.02
C ARG A 98 4.63 11.71 1.50
N ILE A 99 3.44 11.93 2.05
CA ILE A 99 3.18 11.83 3.48
C ILE A 99 2.02 10.87 3.69
N LEU A 100 2.28 9.72 4.31
CA LEU A 100 1.24 8.77 4.71
C LEU A 100 0.38 9.40 5.81
N ILE A 101 -0.94 9.36 5.64
CA ILE A 101 -1.87 9.83 6.67
C ILE A 101 -1.89 8.80 7.81
N LYS A 102 -1.56 9.28 9.00
CA LYS A 102 -1.48 8.42 10.19
C LYS A 102 -2.80 7.70 10.46
N GLY A 103 -2.73 6.39 10.62
CA GLY A 103 -3.89 5.53 10.93
C GLY A 103 -4.74 5.15 9.72
N SER A 104 -4.36 5.56 8.49
CA SER A 104 -5.10 5.20 7.28
C SER A 104 -4.67 3.87 6.67
N LEU A 105 -3.55 3.30 7.12
CA LEU A 105 -3.03 2.07 6.54
C LEU A 105 -3.83 0.87 7.01
N GLU A 106 -4.22 0.04 6.07
CA GLU A 106 -4.94 -1.23 6.28
C GLU A 106 -4.22 -2.34 5.52
N VAL A 107 -4.18 -3.54 6.08
CA VAL A 107 -3.53 -4.71 5.49
C VAL A 107 -4.45 -5.91 5.56
N TYR A 108 -4.64 -6.58 4.42
CA TYR A 108 -5.50 -7.74 4.23
C TYR A 108 -4.68 -8.89 3.65
N PRO A 109 -4.44 -9.98 4.42
CA PRO A 109 -3.65 -11.10 3.94
C PRO A 109 -4.40 -11.90 2.86
N LEU A 110 -3.66 -12.42 1.88
CA LEU A 110 -4.17 -13.27 0.81
C LEU A 110 -3.64 -14.68 0.99
N TYR A 111 -4.56 -15.65 1.10
CA TYR A 111 -4.22 -17.05 1.29
C TYR A 111 -4.66 -17.89 0.07
N LYS A 112 -3.86 -18.90 -0.26
CA LYS A 112 -4.20 -19.95 -1.20
C LYS A 112 -3.90 -21.29 -0.56
N ASN A 113 -4.91 -22.15 -0.43
CA ASN A 113 -4.81 -23.45 0.24
C ASN A 113 -4.25 -23.38 1.69
N GLY A 114 -4.56 -22.31 2.41
CA GLY A 114 -4.06 -22.06 3.77
C GLY A 114 -2.67 -21.41 3.87
N GLU A 115 -1.97 -21.25 2.75
CA GLU A 115 -0.65 -20.62 2.71
C GLU A 115 -0.75 -19.14 2.34
N LEU A 116 -0.05 -18.28 3.07
CA LEU A 116 0.06 -16.84 2.80
C LEU A 116 0.89 -16.64 1.53
N TYR A 117 0.27 -16.09 0.46
CA TYR A 117 0.97 -15.81 -0.80
C TYR A 117 1.07 -14.32 -1.13
N GLY A 118 0.32 -13.47 -0.44
CA GLY A 118 0.28 -12.04 -0.73
C GLY A 118 -0.52 -11.26 0.30
N ALA A 119 -0.69 -9.97 0.05
CA ALA A 119 -1.55 -9.09 0.83
C ALA A 119 -2.02 -7.90 -0.02
N ILE A 120 -3.19 -7.36 0.32
CA ILE A 120 -3.62 -6.04 -0.13
C ILE A 120 -3.27 -5.05 0.99
N GLN A 121 -2.58 -3.99 0.63
CA GLN A 121 -2.31 -2.85 1.49
C GLN A 121 -3.05 -1.65 0.94
N HIS A 122 -3.85 -1.00 1.76
CA HIS A 122 -4.61 0.19 1.42
C HIS A 122 -4.25 1.33 2.36
N GLY A 123 -4.29 2.57 1.86
CA GLY A 123 -4.03 3.74 2.69
C GLY A 123 -4.37 5.04 1.98
N VAL A 124 -4.16 6.13 2.72
CA VAL A 124 -4.32 7.50 2.25
C VAL A 124 -3.01 8.24 2.40
N HIS A 125 -2.61 8.96 1.39
CA HIS A 125 -1.43 9.80 1.42
C HIS A 125 -1.74 11.19 0.89
N ARG A 126 -0.93 12.16 1.27
CA ARG A 126 -0.94 13.50 0.70
C ARG A 126 0.42 13.81 0.11
N PHE A 127 0.42 14.74 -0.84
CA PHE A 127 1.64 15.21 -1.47
C PHE A 127 1.88 16.68 -1.12
N GLU A 128 3.15 17.06 -1.10
CA GLU A 128 3.60 18.45 -1.02
C GLU A 128 4.57 18.69 -2.17
N PHE A 129 4.50 19.85 -2.80
CA PHE A 129 5.36 20.22 -3.93
C PHE A 129 6.12 21.49 -3.61
N LEU A 130 7.38 21.53 -4.03
CA LEU A 130 8.25 22.70 -3.86
C LEU A 130 7.84 23.77 -4.87
N ASN A 131 7.60 24.99 -4.39
CA ASN A 131 7.33 26.13 -5.24
C ASN A 131 8.64 26.87 -5.65
N ASP A 132 8.52 27.89 -6.50
CA ASP A 132 9.66 28.69 -6.99
C ASP A 132 10.41 29.45 -5.88
N LYS A 133 9.83 29.54 -4.67
CA LYS A 133 10.47 30.16 -3.49
C LYS A 133 11.13 29.14 -2.58
N ASN A 134 11.24 27.87 -3.00
CA ASN A 134 11.71 26.76 -2.19
C ASN A 134 10.87 26.50 -0.93
N GLU A 135 9.56 26.72 -0.99
CA GLU A 135 8.60 26.42 0.07
C GLU A 135 7.70 25.27 -0.35
N TYR A 136 7.47 24.30 0.55
CA TYR A 136 6.54 23.19 0.26
C TYR A 136 5.11 23.66 0.40
N GLN A 137 4.35 23.46 -0.66
CA GLN A 137 2.91 23.73 -0.72
C GLN A 137 2.13 22.42 -0.76
N ARG A 138 0.93 22.45 -0.19
CA ARG A 138 0.01 21.29 -0.22
C ARG A 138 -0.41 20.98 -1.64
N GLY A 139 -0.24 19.73 -2.01
CA GLY A 139 -0.77 19.13 -3.24
C GLY A 139 -2.02 18.30 -2.96
N ASP A 140 -2.21 17.30 -3.80
CA ASP A 140 -3.35 16.39 -3.69
C ASP A 140 -3.24 15.50 -2.44
N ILE A 141 -4.40 15.09 -1.96
CA ILE A 141 -4.59 13.89 -1.14
C ILE A 141 -5.16 12.80 -2.05
N ALA A 142 -4.75 11.57 -1.85
CA ALA A 142 -5.19 10.43 -2.64
C ALA A 142 -5.25 9.15 -1.81
N LYS A 143 -6.00 8.18 -2.32
CA LYS A 143 -5.97 6.79 -1.84
C LYS A 143 -4.98 6.00 -2.66
N PHE A 144 -4.38 5.00 -2.03
CA PHE A 144 -3.56 4.02 -2.76
C PHE A 144 -3.91 2.60 -2.34
N THR A 145 -3.63 1.67 -3.24
CA THR A 145 -3.73 0.24 -2.97
C THR A 145 -2.55 -0.47 -3.62
N HIS A 146 -1.79 -1.19 -2.81
CA HIS A 146 -0.75 -2.09 -3.28
C HIS A 146 -1.25 -3.54 -3.20
N VAL A 147 -1.02 -4.30 -4.26
CA VAL A 147 -1.12 -5.76 -4.24
C VAL A 147 0.30 -6.31 -4.08
N TRP A 148 0.60 -6.73 -2.86
CA TRP A 148 1.85 -7.38 -2.51
C TRP A 148 1.77 -8.88 -2.79
N VAL A 149 2.85 -9.45 -3.29
CA VAL A 149 3.01 -10.90 -3.44
C VAL A 149 4.29 -11.35 -2.76
N LEU A 150 4.26 -12.56 -2.20
CA LEU A 150 5.43 -13.18 -1.59
C LEU A 150 6.10 -14.10 -2.62
N GLN A 151 7.24 -13.68 -3.16
CA GLN A 151 8.03 -14.43 -4.14
C GLN A 151 9.40 -14.75 -3.53
N ASP A 152 9.76 -16.02 -3.45
CA ASP A 152 11.04 -16.49 -2.91
C ASP A 152 11.37 -15.90 -1.52
N GLY A 153 10.36 -15.84 -0.65
CA GLY A 153 10.45 -15.24 0.68
C GLY A 153 10.57 -13.72 0.73
N ARG A 154 10.39 -13.03 -0.40
CA ARG A 154 10.47 -11.57 -0.50
C ARG A 154 9.13 -10.96 -0.88
N TRP A 155 8.75 -9.90 -0.18
CA TRP A 155 7.57 -9.10 -0.52
C TRP A 155 7.87 -8.19 -1.71
N LYS A 156 7.07 -8.32 -2.76
CA LYS A 156 7.13 -7.50 -3.99
C LYS A 156 5.77 -6.90 -4.32
N VAL A 157 5.75 -5.67 -4.83
CA VAL A 157 4.53 -5.04 -5.35
C VAL A 157 4.29 -5.55 -6.76
N LYS A 158 3.11 -6.12 -6.97
CA LYS A 158 2.65 -6.58 -8.28
C LYS A 158 1.75 -5.55 -8.96
N ARG A 159 0.93 -4.85 -8.18
CA ARG A 159 0.03 -3.79 -8.65
C ARG A 159 0.04 -2.64 -7.68
N GLU A 160 0.07 -1.45 -8.22
CA GLU A 160 -0.13 -0.21 -7.47
C GLU A 160 -1.27 0.58 -8.11
N LEU A 161 -2.22 1.01 -7.31
CA LEU A 161 -3.33 1.87 -7.68
C LEU A 161 -3.20 3.17 -6.88
N SER A 162 -3.27 4.32 -7.57
CA SER A 162 -3.31 5.65 -6.96
C SER A 162 -4.52 6.39 -7.52
N TYR A 163 -5.48 6.74 -6.66
CA TYR A 163 -6.80 7.18 -7.09
C TYR A 163 -7.47 8.11 -6.06
N ASP A 164 -8.58 8.74 -6.49
CA ASP A 164 -9.32 9.71 -5.69
C ASP A 164 -8.47 10.96 -5.35
N HIS A 165 -7.66 11.41 -6.34
CA HIS A 165 -6.82 12.59 -6.18
C HIS A 165 -7.65 13.87 -6.19
N HIS A 166 -7.60 14.59 -5.08
CA HIS A 166 -8.25 15.90 -4.96
C HIS A 166 -7.44 16.83 -4.05
N LEU A 167 -7.56 18.14 -4.28
CA LEU A 167 -6.97 19.12 -3.40
C LEU A 167 -7.63 19.07 -2.02
N GLN A 168 -6.83 19.15 -0.97
CA GLN A 168 -7.38 19.29 0.38
C GLN A 168 -8.08 20.64 0.49
N THR A 169 -9.39 20.62 0.69
CA THR A 169 -10.13 21.79 1.16
C THR A 169 -9.78 22.04 2.62
N GLU A 170 -9.55 23.30 2.99
CA GLU A 170 -9.29 23.73 4.37
C GLU A 170 -10.43 23.35 5.32
#